data_68b5f9a575d843ca5773db7c0f1022f8
#
_entry.id   68b5f9a575d843ca5773db7c0f1022f8
#
_cell.length_a   1.000
_cell.length_b   1.000
_cell.length_c   1.000
_cell.angle_alpha   90.00
_cell.angle_beta   90.00
_cell.angle_gamma   90.00
#
_symmetry.space_group_name_H-M   'P 1'
#
loop_
_entity.id
_entity.type
_entity.pdbx_description
1 polymer ?
#
loop_
_entity_poly.entity_id
_entity_poly.type
_entity_poly.pdbx_seq_one_letter_code
_entity_poly.pdbx_strand_id
1 'polypeptide(L)'
;MKLPVSEYKLETNVENAVDVVIGQKQSSKILTFLRDNIYENPKQSMIKELISNSLDVHVENNVARPIEITLPNTFNNLLVIRDFGTGLSKEFMSTKYTQVGFSTKEESELSLGAYGIGRLSPLAYTDVYYIDSYYKGTYSKYMLTVYDEGAKKKVSLLNIGEWATNEPSGLKVSIPIKEEDYSNIESIVKEHCRYLHNQPPLINGKPAELVPKIIEGNGWYITYSFSSSIVGLIGGMPNKIKDISDYIKSTNGIYAYNKLGLVINIPIGSVTQTASKDIQKTKFTENTITKLFDNVKAEILEAYQTKLNTIDNLVEAIHLISFLDSNLYSKLKWRDIEFEKYYGVYFGHTS
;
A
#
# COMPACT_ATOMS: atom_id res chain seq x y z
N MET A 1 29.89 15.73 29.58
CA MET A 1 30.06 16.92 28.77
C MET A 1 28.80 17.06 27.94
N LYS A 2 27.87 17.94 28.30
CA LYS A 2 26.64 18.18 27.53
C LYS A 2 27.00 19.15 26.41
N LEU A 3 26.80 18.72 25.18
CA LEU A 3 26.89 19.57 24.00
C LEU A 3 25.80 20.65 24.08
N PRO A 4 26.08 21.91 23.74
CA PRO A 4 25.09 22.97 23.75
C PRO A 4 24.06 22.65 22.64
N VAL A 5 22.79 22.66 23.04
CA VAL A 5 21.65 22.65 22.11
C VAL A 5 21.69 24.01 21.42
N SER A 6 22.09 24.04 20.13
CA SER A 6 21.98 25.25 19.32
C SER A 6 20.50 25.49 19.07
N GLU A 7 19.95 26.54 19.63
CA GLU A 7 18.65 27.08 19.24
C GLU A 7 18.75 27.58 17.80
N TYR A 8 18.34 26.77 16.83
CA TYR A 8 18.12 27.27 15.48
C TYR A 8 16.79 28.03 15.47
N LYS A 9 16.85 29.37 15.55
CA LYS A 9 15.77 30.21 15.08
C LYS A 9 15.74 30.12 13.56
N LEU A 10 14.67 29.55 13.02
CA LEU A 10 14.38 29.63 11.58
C LEU A 10 14.01 31.10 11.31
N GLU A 11 14.97 31.93 10.91
CA GLU A 11 14.67 33.21 10.30
C GLU A 11 14.20 32.95 8.89
N THR A 12 12.89 32.85 8.71
CA THR A 12 12.29 32.70 7.38
C THR A 12 12.07 34.07 6.80
N ASN A 13 12.82 34.43 5.75
CA ASN A 13 12.47 35.51 4.83
C ASN A 13 11.29 35.16 3.91
N VAL A 14 10.50 34.17 4.28
CA VAL A 14 9.35 33.70 3.52
C VAL A 14 8.10 34.33 4.10
N GLU A 15 7.60 35.35 3.43
CA GLU A 15 6.41 36.14 3.86
C GLU A 15 5.10 35.33 3.97
N ASN A 16 5.09 34.02 3.71
CA ASN A 16 3.88 33.21 3.62
C ASN A 16 3.99 31.84 4.31
N ALA A 17 4.58 31.77 5.50
CA ALA A 17 4.50 30.56 6.31
C ALA A 17 3.08 30.40 6.88
N VAL A 18 2.41 29.30 6.60
CA VAL A 18 1.12 28.95 7.21
C VAL A 18 1.35 27.81 8.17
N ASP A 19 1.07 28.06 9.46
CA ASP A 19 1.12 27.00 10.45
C ASP A 19 0.05 25.97 10.19
N VAL A 20 0.40 24.68 10.28
CA VAL A 20 -0.59 23.62 10.25
C VAL A 20 -1.44 23.76 11.50
N VAL A 21 -2.65 24.30 11.33
CA VAL A 21 -3.60 24.51 12.42
C VAL A 21 -4.26 23.18 12.76
N ILE A 22 -3.59 22.47 13.61
CA ILE A 22 -4.26 21.49 14.48
C ILE A 22 -4.76 22.33 15.63
N GLY A 23 -6.06 22.28 15.93
CA GLY A 23 -6.65 23.15 16.97
C GLY A 23 -5.64 23.52 18.05
N GLN A 24 -5.38 24.79 18.23
CA GLN A 24 -4.20 25.47 18.83
C GLN A 24 -3.52 24.85 20.08
N LYS A 25 -4.08 23.79 20.66
CA LYS A 25 -3.53 23.08 21.83
C LYS A 25 -3.01 21.66 21.55
N GLN A 26 -3.04 21.16 20.30
CA GLN A 26 -2.87 19.70 20.03
C GLN A 26 -1.76 19.33 19.03
N SER A 27 -1.07 20.27 18.39
CA SER A 27 -0.06 19.98 17.36
C SER A 27 1.09 19.10 17.85
N SER A 28 1.62 19.36 19.05
CA SER A 28 2.65 18.49 19.65
C SER A 28 2.14 17.09 20.01
N LYS A 29 0.88 16.98 20.46
CA LYS A 29 0.28 15.69 20.80
C LYS A 29 0.03 14.84 19.56
N ILE A 30 -0.33 15.44 18.43
CA ILE A 30 -0.56 14.72 17.18
C ILE A 30 0.75 14.21 16.58
N LEU A 31 1.83 15.00 16.62
CA LEU A 31 3.15 14.53 16.19
C LEU A 31 3.64 13.34 17.03
N THR A 32 3.52 13.46 18.36
CA THR A 32 3.82 12.36 19.28
C THR A 32 2.92 11.16 18.98
N PHE A 33 1.64 11.39 18.73
CA PHE A 33 0.69 10.34 18.42
C PHE A 33 0.99 9.67 17.06
N LEU A 34 1.33 10.44 16.01
CA LEU A 34 1.78 9.91 14.71
C LEU A 34 3.05 9.09 14.83
N ARG A 35 4.02 9.53 15.63
CA ARG A 35 5.33 8.87 15.76
C ARG A 35 5.31 7.67 16.69
N ASP A 36 4.62 7.81 17.82
CA ASP A 36 4.74 6.85 18.93
C ASP A 36 3.59 5.85 18.99
N ASN A 37 2.41 6.17 18.43
CA ASN A 37 1.20 5.40 18.69
C ASN A 37 0.41 4.96 17.44
N ILE A 38 0.51 5.67 16.30
CA ILE A 38 -0.32 5.33 15.12
C ILE A 38 0.34 4.27 14.27
N TYR A 39 1.65 4.32 14.10
CA TYR A 39 2.34 3.49 13.13
C TYR A 39 3.32 2.51 13.81
N GLU A 40 2.96 1.22 13.88
CA GLU A 40 3.88 0.16 14.29
C GLU A 40 5.13 0.12 13.38
N ASN A 41 4.94 0.43 12.08
CA ASN A 41 6.01 0.54 11.10
C ASN A 41 5.86 1.84 10.30
N PRO A 42 6.51 2.94 10.74
CA PRO A 42 6.40 4.25 10.09
C PRO A 42 6.75 4.26 8.60
N LYS A 43 7.80 3.51 8.19
CA LYS A 43 8.25 3.43 6.79
C LYS A 43 7.18 2.77 5.91
N GLN A 44 6.65 1.65 6.36
CA GLN A 44 5.61 0.92 5.64
C GLN A 44 4.33 1.73 5.53
N SER A 45 3.89 2.33 6.65
CA SER A 45 2.66 3.12 6.69
C SER A 45 2.75 4.37 5.80
N MET A 46 3.88 5.08 5.83
CA MET A 46 4.15 6.22 4.96
C MET A 46 4.05 5.85 3.47
N ILE A 47 4.74 4.80 3.05
CA ILE A 47 4.74 4.35 1.66
C ILE A 47 3.34 3.92 1.23
N LYS A 48 2.66 3.11 2.05
CA LYS A 48 1.31 2.62 1.81
C LYS A 48 0.31 3.77 1.64
N GLU A 49 0.36 4.77 2.53
CA GLU A 49 -0.49 5.95 2.45
C GLU A 49 -0.28 6.76 1.17
N LEU A 50 0.96 7.04 0.82
CA LEU A 50 1.27 7.84 -0.36
C LEU A 50 0.89 7.13 -1.66
N ILE A 51 1.21 5.85 -1.79
CA ILE A 51 0.81 5.06 -2.96
C ILE A 51 -0.72 4.98 -3.05
N SER A 52 -1.41 4.67 -1.93
CA SER A 52 -2.86 4.59 -1.89
C SER A 52 -3.53 5.90 -2.30
N ASN A 53 -3.05 7.05 -1.76
CA ASN A 53 -3.60 8.36 -2.09
C ASN A 53 -3.40 8.69 -3.60
N SER A 54 -2.25 8.33 -4.16
CA SER A 54 -1.97 8.52 -5.59
C SER A 54 -2.87 7.66 -6.47
N LEU A 55 -3.11 6.39 -6.09
CA LEU A 55 -4.02 5.50 -6.81
C LEU A 55 -5.48 5.97 -6.71
N ASP A 56 -5.91 6.39 -5.52
CA ASP A 56 -7.27 6.90 -5.29
C ASP A 56 -7.57 8.09 -6.23
N VAL A 57 -6.65 9.06 -6.31
CA VAL A 57 -6.77 10.22 -7.20
C VAL A 57 -6.81 9.80 -8.68
N HIS A 58 -6.03 8.80 -9.09
CA HIS A 58 -6.08 8.28 -10.45
C HIS A 58 -7.41 7.62 -10.78
N VAL A 59 -7.96 6.84 -9.85
CA VAL A 59 -9.29 6.21 -10.02
C VAL A 59 -10.38 7.28 -10.09
N GLU A 60 -10.39 8.24 -9.16
CA GLU A 60 -11.37 9.33 -9.09
C GLU A 60 -11.39 10.20 -10.36
N ASN A 61 -10.23 10.40 -10.99
CA ASN A 61 -10.08 11.25 -12.17
C ASN A 61 -9.91 10.47 -13.48
N ASN A 62 -10.09 9.15 -13.48
CA ASN A 62 -9.91 8.27 -14.64
C ASN A 62 -8.54 8.46 -15.34
N VAL A 63 -7.46 8.58 -14.55
CA VAL A 63 -6.11 8.78 -15.07
C VAL A 63 -5.53 7.45 -15.53
N ALA A 64 -5.24 7.30 -16.80
CA ALA A 64 -4.64 6.09 -17.38
C ALA A 64 -3.10 6.03 -17.20
N ARG A 65 -2.43 7.17 -17.07
CA ARG A 65 -0.98 7.23 -16.84
C ARG A 65 -0.63 6.59 -15.49
N PRO A 66 0.39 5.71 -15.42
CA PRO A 66 0.81 5.12 -14.15
C PRO A 66 1.39 6.17 -13.19
N ILE A 67 1.30 5.92 -11.89
CA ILE A 67 2.07 6.68 -10.89
C ILE A 67 3.56 6.38 -11.08
N GLU A 68 4.40 7.35 -10.76
CA GLU A 68 5.85 7.23 -10.88
C GLU A 68 6.50 7.27 -9.50
N ILE A 69 7.38 6.31 -9.23
CA ILE A 69 8.11 6.18 -7.97
C ILE A 69 9.60 6.21 -8.27
N THR A 70 10.31 7.16 -7.67
CA THR A 70 11.79 7.19 -7.71
C THR A 70 12.32 6.76 -6.37
N LEU A 71 13.12 5.70 -6.36
CA LEU A 71 13.76 5.18 -5.15
C LEU A 71 14.99 6.01 -4.78
N PRO A 72 15.27 6.17 -3.46
CA PRO A 72 16.47 6.86 -3.01
C PRO A 72 17.74 6.07 -3.38
N ASN A 73 18.83 6.79 -3.60
CA ASN A 73 20.15 6.23 -3.85
C ASN A 73 21.24 7.18 -3.33
N THR A 74 22.51 6.78 -3.46
CA THR A 74 23.66 7.55 -2.96
C THR A 74 23.81 8.94 -3.59
N PHE A 75 23.26 9.18 -4.78
CA PHE A 75 23.31 10.49 -5.47
C PHE A 75 22.08 11.35 -5.17
N ASN A 76 20.96 10.72 -4.85
CA ASN A 76 19.72 11.39 -4.51
C ASN A 76 19.00 10.59 -3.40
N ASN A 77 19.01 11.13 -2.20
CA ASN A 77 18.44 10.49 -1.03
C ASN A 77 16.91 10.63 -0.93
N LEU A 78 16.22 11.07 -1.97
CA LEU A 78 14.78 11.28 -1.95
C LEU A 78 14.02 10.04 -2.44
N LEU A 79 13.07 9.57 -1.65
CA LEU A 79 11.95 8.79 -2.15
C LEU A 79 10.95 9.76 -2.76
N VAL A 80 10.63 9.61 -4.04
CA VAL A 80 9.68 10.47 -4.74
C VAL A 80 8.50 9.64 -5.23
N ILE A 81 7.28 10.10 -4.94
CA ILE A 81 6.03 9.52 -5.47
C ILE A 81 5.28 10.62 -6.21
N ARG A 82 4.98 10.39 -7.48
CA ARG A 82 4.32 11.32 -8.41
C ARG A 82 3.03 10.71 -8.92
N ASP A 83 1.91 11.38 -8.68
CA ASP A 83 0.64 11.11 -9.35
C ASP A 83 0.38 12.13 -10.47
N PHE A 84 -0.61 11.82 -11.30
CA PHE A 84 -1.05 12.66 -12.43
C PHE A 84 -2.54 13.02 -12.32
N GLY A 85 -3.02 13.20 -11.08
CA GLY A 85 -4.35 13.70 -10.79
C GLY A 85 -4.50 15.19 -11.09
N THR A 86 -5.45 15.82 -10.42
CA THR A 86 -5.76 17.24 -10.65
C THR A 86 -4.73 18.22 -10.07
N GLY A 87 -3.87 17.75 -9.13
CA GLY A 87 -3.06 18.62 -8.28
C GLY A 87 -3.92 19.33 -7.23
N LEU A 88 -3.30 20.21 -6.45
CA LEU A 88 -3.95 20.97 -5.38
C LEU A 88 -3.72 22.47 -5.59
N SER A 89 -4.80 23.27 -5.44
CA SER A 89 -4.69 24.71 -5.53
C SER A 89 -3.95 25.29 -4.31
N LYS A 90 -3.39 26.48 -4.44
CA LYS A 90 -2.77 27.23 -3.32
C LYS A 90 -3.76 27.43 -2.18
N GLU A 91 -5.00 27.77 -2.49
CA GLU A 91 -6.05 27.92 -1.49
C GLU A 91 -6.28 26.62 -0.71
N PHE A 92 -6.37 25.48 -1.41
CA PHE A 92 -6.50 24.18 -0.75
C PHE A 92 -5.28 23.88 0.14
N MET A 93 -4.08 24.14 -0.34
CA MET A 93 -2.85 23.91 0.42
C MET A 93 -2.82 24.76 1.70
N SER A 94 -3.19 26.03 1.63
CA SER A 94 -3.16 26.95 2.79
C SER A 94 -4.30 26.73 3.78
N THR A 95 -5.46 26.20 3.35
CA THR A 95 -6.65 26.09 4.20
C THR A 95 -6.95 24.65 4.60
N LYS A 96 -7.09 23.75 3.63
CA LYS A 96 -7.55 22.37 3.86
C LYS A 96 -6.41 21.39 4.13
N TYR A 97 -5.31 21.53 3.41
CA TYR A 97 -4.16 20.64 3.59
C TYR A 97 -3.55 20.76 5.00
N THR A 98 -3.61 21.92 5.60
CA THR A 98 -3.11 22.21 6.94
C THR A 98 -4.07 21.81 8.07
N GLN A 99 -5.34 21.50 7.78
CA GLN A 99 -6.34 21.11 8.78
C GLN A 99 -6.28 19.61 9.05
N VAL A 100 -5.79 19.20 10.22
CA VAL A 100 -5.84 17.81 10.66
C VAL A 100 -7.27 17.39 10.93
N GLY A 101 -7.64 16.19 10.48
CA GLY A 101 -9.02 15.72 10.57
C GLY A 101 -9.87 16.08 9.35
N PHE A 102 -9.42 16.95 8.46
CA PHE A 102 -10.13 17.20 7.21
C PHE A 102 -9.86 16.09 6.20
N SER A 103 -10.89 15.42 5.77
CA SER A 103 -10.88 14.44 4.68
C SER A 103 -11.85 14.88 3.59
N THR A 104 -11.45 14.82 2.33
CA THR A 104 -12.36 15.02 1.18
C THR A 104 -13.34 13.85 1.01
N LYS A 105 -13.17 12.78 1.82
CA LYS A 105 -13.98 11.55 1.81
C LYS A 105 -14.96 11.47 2.99
N GLU A 106 -15.45 12.62 3.48
CA GLU A 106 -16.33 12.73 4.66
C GLU A 106 -17.65 11.94 4.56
N GLU A 107 -18.11 11.55 3.38
CA GLU A 107 -19.36 10.80 3.19
C GLU A 107 -19.22 9.28 3.38
N SER A 108 -18.01 8.73 3.55
CA SER A 108 -17.84 7.32 3.86
C SER A 108 -17.41 7.12 5.31
N GLU A 109 -18.35 6.91 6.22
CA GLU A 109 -18.11 6.54 7.63
C GLU A 109 -17.21 5.30 7.82
N LEU A 110 -16.82 4.64 6.73
CA LEU A 110 -16.08 3.39 6.70
C LEU A 110 -14.65 3.50 6.14
N SER A 111 -14.21 4.66 5.62
CA SER A 111 -12.85 4.79 5.08
C SER A 111 -11.89 5.36 6.11
N LEU A 112 -10.75 4.71 6.29
CA LEU A 112 -9.66 5.14 7.19
C LEU A 112 -8.94 6.42 6.76
N GLY A 113 -9.28 6.99 5.62
CA GLY A 113 -9.04 8.39 5.33
C GLY A 113 -9.79 9.36 6.28
N ALA A 114 -10.67 8.84 7.14
CA ALA A 114 -11.51 9.59 8.06
C ALA A 114 -10.75 10.50 9.03
N TYR A 115 -9.53 10.16 9.41
CA TYR A 115 -8.75 11.00 10.33
C TYR A 115 -8.03 12.16 9.63
N GLY A 116 -7.99 12.21 8.29
CA GLY A 116 -7.30 13.26 7.52
C GLY A 116 -5.81 13.44 7.87
N ILE A 117 -5.19 12.41 8.42
CA ILE A 117 -3.78 12.40 8.87
C ILE A 117 -2.84 11.70 7.90
N GLY A 118 -3.36 10.90 6.98
CA GLY A 118 -2.55 10.08 6.05
C GLY A 118 -1.54 10.90 5.24
N ARG A 119 -1.92 12.14 4.83
CA ARG A 119 -1.02 13.07 4.15
C ARG A 119 0.17 13.55 5.00
N LEU A 120 0.07 13.42 6.33
CA LEU A 120 1.14 13.75 7.27
C LEU A 120 1.99 12.53 7.65
N SER A 121 1.69 11.36 7.10
CA SER A 121 2.40 10.11 7.41
C SER A 121 3.93 10.19 7.21
N PRO A 122 4.51 10.99 6.28
CA PRO A 122 5.95 11.16 6.22
C PRO A 122 6.57 11.71 7.50
N LEU A 123 5.84 12.52 8.29
CA LEU A 123 6.32 13.05 9.56
C LEU A 123 6.51 11.99 10.66
N ALA A 124 5.99 10.79 10.47
CA ALA A 124 6.30 9.67 11.34
C ALA A 124 7.75 9.19 11.17
N TYR A 125 8.34 9.43 10.00
CA TYR A 125 9.68 9.00 9.66
C TYR A 125 10.71 10.16 9.66
N THR A 126 10.34 11.32 9.14
CA THR A 126 11.25 12.48 8.94
C THR A 126 10.66 13.78 9.50
N ASP A 127 11.50 14.75 9.82
CA ASP A 127 11.06 16.08 10.24
C ASP A 127 10.73 17.03 9.06
N VAL A 128 11.04 16.63 7.83
CA VAL A 128 10.83 17.45 6.64
C VAL A 128 10.50 16.61 5.42
N TYR A 129 9.56 17.09 4.60
CA TYR A 129 9.34 16.56 3.25
C TYR A 129 8.80 17.66 2.33
N TYR A 130 8.88 17.42 1.02
CA TYR A 130 8.50 18.41 0.02
C TYR A 130 7.27 17.93 -0.76
N ILE A 131 6.44 18.90 -1.16
CA ILE A 131 5.26 18.70 -1.97
C ILE A 131 5.34 19.65 -3.15
N ASP A 132 5.37 19.08 -4.34
CA ASP A 132 5.24 19.83 -5.59
C ASP A 132 3.81 19.63 -6.12
N SER A 133 3.03 20.69 -6.22
CA SER A 133 1.69 20.66 -6.80
C SER A 133 1.68 21.26 -8.19
N TYR A 134 1.16 20.52 -9.15
CA TYR A 134 0.96 20.96 -10.53
C TYR A 134 -0.55 21.10 -10.74
N TYR A 135 -1.04 22.34 -10.70
CA TYR A 135 -2.46 22.62 -10.75
C TYR A 135 -2.76 23.69 -11.79
N LYS A 136 -3.54 23.33 -12.82
CA LYS A 136 -4.02 24.27 -13.87
C LYS A 136 -2.92 25.17 -14.45
N GLY A 137 -1.77 24.59 -14.85
CA GLY A 137 -0.66 25.32 -15.45
C GLY A 137 0.24 26.09 -14.48
N THR A 138 0.02 25.90 -13.18
CA THR A 138 0.87 26.45 -12.11
C THR A 138 1.58 25.34 -11.37
N TYR A 139 2.89 25.45 -11.23
CA TYR A 139 3.70 24.64 -10.34
C TYR A 139 3.94 25.38 -9.05
N SER A 140 3.54 24.81 -7.93
CA SER A 140 3.77 25.36 -6.59
C SER A 140 4.56 24.37 -5.77
N LYS A 141 5.62 24.84 -5.13
CA LYS A 141 6.48 24.03 -4.27
C LYS A 141 6.27 24.38 -2.80
N TYR A 142 6.06 23.36 -1.99
CA TYR A 142 5.89 23.48 -0.55
C TYR A 142 6.90 22.63 0.19
N MET A 143 7.25 23.07 1.41
CA MET A 143 8.00 22.29 2.37
C MET A 143 7.16 22.16 3.63
N LEU A 144 6.91 20.94 4.05
CA LEU A 144 6.28 20.65 5.34
C LEU A 144 7.38 20.24 6.30
N THR A 145 7.46 20.93 7.43
CA THR A 145 8.55 20.76 8.40
C THR A 145 8.05 20.78 9.84
N VAL A 146 8.75 20.02 10.68
CA VAL A 146 8.61 20.04 12.13
C VAL A 146 9.71 20.90 12.71
N TYR A 147 9.35 21.82 13.60
CA TYR A 147 10.31 22.66 14.31
C TYR A 147 9.95 22.77 15.78
N ASP A 148 10.96 23.12 16.60
CA ASP A 148 10.77 23.30 18.03
C ASP A 148 10.43 24.76 18.35
N GLU A 149 9.31 24.97 19.05
CA GLU A 149 8.94 26.25 19.61
C GLU A 149 8.94 26.13 21.14
N GLY A 150 10.07 26.44 21.76
CA GLY A 150 10.30 26.15 23.18
C GLY A 150 10.21 24.67 23.50
N ALA A 151 9.33 24.28 24.41
CA ALA A 151 9.11 22.88 24.78
C ALA A 151 8.11 22.14 23.87
N LYS A 152 7.63 22.77 22.78
CA LYS A 152 6.60 22.20 21.89
C LYS A 152 7.13 22.04 20.48
N LYS A 153 6.80 20.91 19.85
CA LYS A 153 7.00 20.71 18.41
C LYS A 153 5.81 21.25 17.63
N LYS A 154 6.08 22.03 16.61
CA LYS A 154 5.10 22.54 15.67
C LYS A 154 5.34 21.99 14.27
N VAL A 155 4.29 21.97 13.46
CA VAL A 155 4.34 21.61 12.04
C VAL A 155 3.95 22.83 11.23
N SER A 156 4.78 23.20 10.28
CA SER A 156 4.50 24.28 9.34
C SER A 156 4.56 23.82 7.91
N LEU A 157 3.66 24.37 7.08
CA LEU A 157 3.68 24.28 5.64
C LEU A 157 4.20 25.61 5.08
N LEU A 158 5.36 25.58 4.47
CA LEU A 158 6.01 26.74 3.85
C LEU A 158 5.78 26.70 2.34
N ASN A 159 5.23 27.75 1.75
CA ASN A 159 5.22 27.93 0.31
C ASN A 159 6.60 28.46 -0.13
N ILE A 160 7.35 27.66 -0.88
CA ILE A 160 8.70 28.01 -1.37
C ILE A 160 8.63 28.89 -2.61
N GLY A 161 7.60 28.70 -3.44
CA GLY A 161 7.41 29.50 -4.65
C GLY A 161 6.39 28.91 -5.62
N GLU A 162 6.06 29.73 -6.62
CA GLU A 162 5.09 29.38 -7.67
C GLU A 162 5.64 29.82 -9.03
N TRP A 163 5.43 28.96 -10.03
CA TRP A 163 5.91 29.18 -11.40
C TRP A 163 4.88 28.68 -12.41
N ALA A 164 4.82 29.31 -13.58
CA ALA A 164 4.08 28.75 -14.69
C ALA A 164 4.72 27.45 -15.18
N THR A 165 3.92 26.49 -15.59
CA THR A 165 4.42 25.18 -16.03
C THR A 165 3.51 24.57 -17.11
N ASN A 166 4.13 23.79 -18.01
CA ASN A 166 3.44 22.93 -18.97
C ASN A 166 3.44 21.45 -18.52
N GLU A 167 3.98 21.16 -17.34
CA GLU A 167 3.97 19.82 -16.77
C GLU A 167 2.53 19.35 -16.49
N PRO A 168 2.25 18.05 -16.68
CA PRO A 168 0.94 17.50 -16.35
C PRO A 168 0.55 17.76 -14.89
N SER A 169 -0.73 18.03 -14.66
CA SER A 169 -1.28 18.19 -13.31
C SER A 169 -0.99 16.98 -12.42
N GLY A 170 -1.10 17.17 -11.11
CA GLY A 170 -0.93 16.13 -10.11
C GLY A 170 -0.06 16.57 -8.93
N LEU A 171 0.28 15.65 -8.04
CA LEU A 171 1.18 15.88 -6.92
C LEU A 171 2.47 15.08 -7.05
N LYS A 172 3.56 15.66 -6.54
CA LYS A 172 4.82 14.96 -6.34
C LYS A 172 5.25 15.18 -4.89
N VAL A 173 5.35 14.08 -4.15
CA VAL A 173 5.82 14.07 -2.76
C VAL A 173 7.24 13.55 -2.73
N SER A 174 8.16 14.30 -2.12
CA SER A 174 9.58 13.97 -2.04
C SER A 174 10.03 13.92 -0.58
N ILE A 175 10.54 12.77 -0.15
CA ILE A 175 10.84 12.46 1.25
C ILE A 175 12.32 12.13 1.38
N PRO A 176 13.09 12.87 2.19
CA PRO A 176 14.47 12.51 2.51
C PRO A 176 14.52 11.18 3.26
N ILE A 177 15.31 10.25 2.75
CA ILE A 177 15.51 8.92 3.34
C ILE A 177 16.96 8.82 3.82
N LYS A 178 17.16 8.19 4.98
CA LYS A 178 18.49 7.90 5.50
C LYS A 178 19.13 6.79 4.68
N GLU A 179 20.45 6.87 4.47
CA GLU A 179 21.18 5.92 3.64
C GLU A 179 21.01 4.47 4.13
N GLU A 180 21.03 4.25 5.44
CA GLU A 180 20.80 2.96 6.08
C GLU A 180 19.44 2.33 5.77
N ASP A 181 18.48 3.12 5.32
CA ASP A 181 17.11 2.70 5.05
C ASP A 181 16.82 2.44 3.56
N TYR A 182 17.74 2.74 2.64
CA TYR A 182 17.47 2.65 1.19
C TYR A 182 16.96 1.27 0.77
N SER A 183 17.67 0.20 1.15
CA SER A 183 17.27 -1.17 0.81
C SER A 183 15.92 -1.56 1.42
N ASN A 184 15.65 -1.10 2.65
CA ASN A 184 14.37 -1.37 3.31
C ASN A 184 13.21 -0.64 2.59
N ILE A 185 13.39 0.64 2.24
CA ILE A 185 12.41 1.43 1.48
C ILE A 185 12.14 0.79 0.11
N GLU A 186 13.18 0.40 -0.61
CA GLU A 186 13.05 -0.30 -1.90
C GLU A 186 12.22 -1.58 -1.75
N SER A 187 12.54 -2.42 -0.75
CA SER A 187 11.82 -3.66 -0.47
C SER A 187 10.32 -3.39 -0.18
N ILE A 188 10.01 -2.39 0.65
CA ILE A 188 8.63 -2.01 0.98
C ILE A 188 7.89 -1.53 -0.27
N VAL A 189 8.49 -0.65 -1.07
CA VAL A 189 7.87 -0.15 -2.31
C VAL A 189 7.57 -1.30 -3.26
N LYS A 190 8.54 -2.18 -3.53
CA LYS A 190 8.35 -3.35 -4.40
C LYS A 190 7.27 -4.27 -3.87
N GLU A 191 7.26 -4.56 -2.57
CA GLU A 191 6.23 -5.42 -1.96
C GLU A 191 4.82 -4.85 -2.10
N HIS A 192 4.64 -3.53 -2.00
CA HIS A 192 3.32 -2.93 -2.18
C HIS A 192 2.91 -2.85 -3.66
N CYS A 193 3.84 -2.56 -4.55
CA CYS A 193 3.56 -2.35 -5.95
C CYS A 193 3.31 -3.65 -6.73
N ARG A 194 3.86 -4.79 -6.28
CA ARG A 194 3.77 -6.08 -7.00
C ARG A 194 2.37 -6.65 -7.16
N TYR A 195 1.38 -6.12 -6.45
CA TYR A 195 -0.03 -6.53 -6.51
C TYR A 195 -0.90 -5.59 -7.34
N LEU A 196 -0.36 -4.48 -7.84
CA LEU A 196 -1.12 -3.44 -8.54
C LEU A 196 -1.32 -3.75 -10.02
N HIS A 197 -1.98 -4.86 -10.32
CA HIS A 197 -2.19 -5.35 -11.70
C HIS A 197 -2.98 -4.39 -12.59
N ASN A 198 -3.96 -3.67 -12.02
CA ASN A 198 -4.82 -2.79 -12.82
C ASN A 198 -4.09 -1.54 -13.31
N GLN A 199 -3.15 -1.04 -12.50
CA GLN A 199 -2.36 0.15 -12.84
C GLN A 199 -0.95 0.01 -12.27
N PRO A 200 -0.07 -0.79 -12.92
CA PRO A 200 1.29 -1.01 -12.47
C PRO A 200 2.08 0.30 -12.41
N PRO A 201 2.63 0.67 -11.26
CA PRO A 201 3.48 1.86 -11.13
C PRO A 201 4.77 1.75 -11.96
N LEU A 202 5.35 2.90 -12.32
CA LEU A 202 6.73 2.94 -12.79
C LEU A 202 7.68 3.14 -11.60
N ILE A 203 8.58 2.21 -11.38
CA ILE A 203 9.63 2.30 -10.37
C ILE A 203 10.96 2.59 -11.08
N ASN A 204 11.56 3.76 -10.82
CA ASN A 204 12.75 4.24 -11.54
C ASN A 204 12.58 4.16 -13.06
N GLY A 205 11.40 4.54 -13.57
CA GLY A 205 11.07 4.56 -14.99
C GLY A 205 10.76 3.20 -15.61
N LYS A 206 10.73 2.11 -14.84
CA LYS A 206 10.39 0.75 -15.31
C LYS A 206 9.10 0.28 -14.67
N PRO A 207 8.24 -0.45 -15.39
CA PRO A 207 7.04 -1.06 -14.78
C PRO A 207 7.41 -1.90 -13.56
N ALA A 208 6.58 -1.81 -12.51
CA ALA A 208 6.74 -2.65 -11.33
C ALA A 208 6.64 -4.14 -11.71
N GLU A 209 7.50 -4.96 -11.11
CA GLU A 209 7.47 -6.40 -11.25
C GLU A 209 6.26 -6.95 -10.48
N LEU A 210 5.29 -7.51 -11.23
CA LEU A 210 4.05 -8.00 -10.66
C LEU A 210 4.16 -9.47 -10.27
N VAL A 211 3.44 -9.88 -9.22
CA VAL A 211 3.27 -11.30 -8.90
C VAL A 211 2.47 -11.98 -10.01
N PRO A 212 2.88 -13.18 -10.50
CA PRO A 212 2.11 -13.89 -11.50
C PRO A 212 0.79 -14.38 -10.92
N LYS A 213 -0.28 -14.30 -11.71
CA LYS A 213 -1.53 -14.96 -11.42
C LYS A 213 -1.50 -16.36 -12.05
N ILE A 214 -1.41 -17.40 -11.21
CA ILE A 214 -1.35 -18.79 -11.67
C ILE A 214 -2.75 -19.30 -12.00
N ILE A 215 -3.67 -19.07 -11.07
CA ILE A 215 -5.09 -19.40 -11.15
C ILE A 215 -5.85 -18.20 -10.61
N GLU A 216 -6.96 -17.86 -11.24
CA GLU A 216 -7.80 -16.76 -10.79
C GLU A 216 -9.28 -17.15 -10.83
N GLY A 217 -10.04 -16.59 -9.90
CA GLY A 217 -11.50 -16.66 -9.81
C GLY A 217 -12.08 -15.26 -9.59
N ASN A 218 -13.33 -15.22 -9.16
CA ASN A 218 -14.02 -13.96 -8.94
C ASN A 218 -13.52 -13.26 -7.66
N GLY A 219 -12.66 -12.26 -7.86
CA GLY A 219 -12.12 -11.47 -6.74
C GLY A 219 -10.97 -12.12 -5.98
N TRP A 220 -10.37 -13.18 -6.52
CA TRP A 220 -9.20 -13.82 -5.91
C TRP A 220 -8.27 -14.42 -6.97
N TYR A 221 -7.02 -14.66 -6.59
CA TYR A 221 -6.08 -15.43 -7.41
C TYR A 221 -5.01 -16.11 -6.56
N ILE A 222 -4.40 -17.13 -7.13
CA ILE A 222 -3.25 -17.83 -6.56
C ILE A 222 -1.98 -17.35 -7.26
N THR A 223 -0.93 -17.14 -6.48
CA THR A 223 0.40 -16.71 -6.94
C THR A 223 1.49 -17.56 -6.31
N TYR A 224 2.70 -17.56 -6.87
CA TYR A 224 3.87 -18.08 -6.18
C TYR A 224 4.20 -17.19 -4.98
N SER A 225 4.42 -17.81 -3.83
CA SER A 225 4.85 -17.12 -2.61
C SER A 225 5.94 -17.92 -1.93
N PHE A 226 6.97 -17.22 -1.46
CA PHE A 226 8.02 -17.85 -0.64
C PHE A 226 7.57 -18.11 0.81
N SER A 227 6.48 -17.52 1.23
CA SER A 227 5.79 -17.79 2.49
C SER A 227 4.32 -18.04 2.19
N SER A 228 3.76 -19.13 2.71
CA SER A 228 2.32 -19.44 2.64
C SER A 228 1.53 -18.30 3.28
N SER A 229 1.37 -17.20 2.57
CA SER A 229 0.71 -16.00 3.06
C SER A 229 -0.59 -15.77 2.31
N ILE A 230 -1.59 -15.36 3.05
CA ILE A 230 -2.82 -14.85 2.46
C ILE A 230 -2.76 -13.33 2.51
N VAL A 231 -2.98 -12.72 1.36
CA VAL A 231 -2.94 -11.27 1.17
C VAL A 231 -4.32 -10.78 0.80
N GLY A 232 -4.86 -9.88 1.62
CA GLY A 232 -6.09 -9.15 1.29
C GLY A 232 -5.75 -7.86 0.55
N LEU A 233 -6.32 -7.65 -0.63
CA LEU A 233 -6.19 -6.37 -1.37
C LEU A 233 -7.36 -5.47 -1.04
N ILE A 234 -7.11 -4.33 -0.40
CA ILE A 234 -8.12 -3.30 -0.13
C ILE A 234 -7.77 -2.08 -0.98
N GLY A 235 -8.63 -1.73 -1.95
CA GLY A 235 -8.30 -0.68 -2.91
C GLY A 235 -7.02 -0.97 -3.71
N GLY A 236 -6.72 -2.24 -3.98
CA GLY A 236 -5.48 -2.68 -4.63
C GLY A 236 -4.26 -2.78 -3.71
N MET A 237 -4.31 -2.22 -2.50
CA MET A 237 -3.19 -2.21 -1.58
C MET A 237 -3.11 -3.51 -0.75
N PRO A 238 -1.93 -4.17 -0.68
CA PRO A 238 -1.78 -5.43 0.02
C PRO A 238 -1.82 -5.26 1.54
N ASN A 239 -2.52 -6.17 2.17
CA ASN A 239 -2.61 -6.34 3.61
C ASN A 239 -2.41 -7.80 3.95
N LYS A 240 -1.47 -8.11 4.83
CA LYS A 240 -1.34 -9.48 5.35
C LYS A 240 -2.52 -9.76 6.29
N ILE A 241 -3.20 -10.86 6.04
CA ILE A 241 -4.24 -11.34 6.96
C ILE A 241 -3.52 -12.17 8.02
N LYS A 242 -3.32 -11.58 9.20
CA LYS A 242 -2.71 -12.26 10.36
C LYS A 242 -3.71 -13.27 10.96
N ASP A 243 -3.19 -14.30 11.63
CA ASP A 243 -3.97 -15.30 12.40
C ASP A 243 -5.11 -15.95 11.62
N ILE A 244 -4.81 -16.31 10.38
CA ILE A 244 -5.76 -16.94 9.46
C ILE A 244 -6.41 -18.21 10.04
N SER A 245 -5.69 -18.98 10.86
CA SER A 245 -6.24 -20.15 11.54
C SER A 245 -7.50 -19.83 12.37
N ASP A 246 -7.59 -18.60 12.89
CA ASP A 246 -8.76 -18.16 13.66
C ASP A 246 -9.95 -17.80 12.78
N TYR A 247 -9.71 -17.36 11.54
CA TYR A 247 -10.75 -17.04 10.56
C TYR A 247 -11.24 -18.30 9.82
N ILE A 248 -10.41 -19.36 9.80
CA ILE A 248 -10.64 -20.52 8.95
C ILE A 248 -10.70 -21.79 9.81
N LYS A 249 -11.64 -21.86 10.74
CA LYS A 249 -11.86 -23.06 11.58
C LYS A 249 -12.29 -24.32 10.82
N SER A 250 -12.55 -24.25 9.50
CA SER A 250 -13.10 -25.36 8.72
C SER A 250 -12.47 -25.57 7.34
N THR A 251 -11.26 -25.10 7.08
CA THR A 251 -10.63 -25.24 5.76
C THR A 251 -9.84 -26.54 5.64
N ASN A 252 -10.49 -27.68 5.71
CA ASN A 252 -9.90 -28.90 5.16
C ASN A 252 -9.59 -28.65 3.69
N GLY A 253 -8.31 -28.47 3.32
CA GLY A 253 -7.84 -28.51 1.95
C GLY A 253 -7.23 -27.25 1.33
N ILE A 254 -7.44 -26.04 1.85
CA ILE A 254 -6.77 -24.84 1.30
C ILE A 254 -5.34 -24.67 1.85
N TYR A 255 -4.95 -25.38 2.90
CA TYR A 255 -3.68 -25.24 3.61
C TYR A 255 -2.49 -26.05 3.09
N ALA A 256 -2.66 -26.89 2.09
CA ALA A 256 -1.55 -27.68 1.52
C ALA A 256 -0.54 -26.84 0.71
N TYR A 257 -0.61 -25.51 0.82
CA TYR A 257 0.11 -24.61 -0.09
C TYR A 257 1.41 -24.09 0.52
N ASN A 258 2.35 -24.96 0.83
CA ASN A 258 3.66 -24.53 1.38
C ASN A 258 4.48 -23.62 0.45
N LYS A 259 4.01 -23.34 -0.77
CA LYS A 259 4.73 -22.52 -1.76
C LYS A 259 3.81 -21.57 -2.57
N LEU A 260 2.52 -21.55 -2.28
CA LEU A 260 1.58 -20.68 -2.98
C LEU A 260 0.99 -19.64 -2.04
N GLY A 261 0.78 -18.44 -2.54
CA GLY A 261 0.06 -17.36 -1.88
C GLY A 261 -1.36 -17.25 -2.43
N LEU A 262 -2.33 -17.06 -1.55
CA LEU A 262 -3.70 -16.69 -1.94
C LEU A 262 -3.87 -15.18 -1.80
N VAL A 263 -4.33 -14.54 -2.86
CA VAL A 263 -4.65 -13.11 -2.89
C VAL A 263 -6.15 -12.93 -3.06
N ILE A 264 -6.78 -12.17 -2.17
CA ILE A 264 -8.23 -11.97 -2.14
C ILE A 264 -8.52 -10.47 -2.18
N ASN A 265 -9.36 -10.02 -3.10
CA ASN A 265 -9.87 -8.66 -3.12
C ASN A 265 -10.91 -8.48 -1.99
N ILE A 266 -10.65 -7.53 -1.12
CA ILE A 266 -11.52 -7.17 -0.01
C ILE A 266 -12.18 -5.83 -0.37
N PRO A 267 -13.52 -5.77 -0.46
CA PRO A 267 -14.21 -4.51 -0.74
C PRO A 267 -13.88 -3.44 0.29
N ILE A 268 -13.69 -2.20 -0.16
CA ILE A 268 -13.43 -1.06 0.73
C ILE A 268 -14.60 -0.93 1.73
N GLY A 269 -14.29 -0.71 3.02
CA GLY A 269 -15.29 -0.59 4.07
C GLY A 269 -15.89 -1.91 4.58
N SER A 270 -15.51 -3.06 4.01
CA SER A 270 -16.03 -4.37 4.44
C SER A 270 -15.26 -5.02 5.59
N VAL A 271 -14.17 -4.41 6.03
CA VAL A 271 -13.35 -4.84 7.17
C VAL A 271 -12.94 -3.64 8.02
N THR A 272 -12.71 -3.88 9.30
CA THR A 272 -12.15 -2.86 10.19
C THR A 272 -10.64 -2.77 9.95
N GLN A 273 -10.13 -1.55 9.79
CA GLN A 273 -8.70 -1.32 9.63
C GLN A 273 -8.18 -0.43 10.76
N THR A 274 -6.88 -0.50 11.05
CA THR A 274 -6.16 0.43 11.93
C THR A 274 -5.88 1.75 11.22
N ALA A 275 -5.32 2.73 11.92
CA ALA A 275 -4.87 3.99 11.32
C ALA A 275 -3.73 3.77 10.28
N SER A 276 -2.96 2.69 10.38
CA SER A 276 -1.95 2.26 9.39
C SER A 276 -2.55 1.46 8.22
N LYS A 277 -3.88 1.46 8.09
CA LYS A 277 -4.61 0.69 7.07
C LYS A 277 -4.38 -0.82 7.14
N ASP A 278 -3.96 -1.35 8.29
CA ASP A 278 -3.84 -2.78 8.50
C ASP A 278 -5.17 -3.39 8.96
N ILE A 279 -5.44 -4.63 8.53
CA ILE A 279 -6.69 -5.31 8.88
C ILE A 279 -6.70 -5.61 10.39
N GLN A 280 -7.74 -5.11 11.06
CA GLN A 280 -7.96 -5.32 12.49
C GLN A 280 -8.90 -6.51 12.73
N LYS A 281 -8.56 -7.36 13.69
CA LYS A 281 -9.39 -8.49 14.09
C LYS A 281 -10.61 -8.01 14.87
N THR A 282 -11.75 -8.00 14.22
CA THR A 282 -13.07 -7.73 14.80
C THR A 282 -14.06 -8.76 14.30
N LYS A 283 -15.19 -8.94 14.99
CA LYS A 283 -16.24 -9.87 14.55
C LYS A 283 -16.78 -9.53 13.16
N PHE A 284 -16.83 -8.23 12.81
CA PHE A 284 -17.22 -7.77 11.48
C PHE A 284 -16.21 -8.22 10.42
N THR A 285 -14.91 -7.99 10.69
CA THR A 285 -13.83 -8.46 9.81
C THR A 285 -13.84 -9.98 9.66
N GLU A 286 -13.98 -10.73 10.77
CA GLU A 286 -14.05 -12.19 10.74
C GLU A 286 -15.16 -12.70 9.83
N ASN A 287 -16.36 -12.16 9.97
CA ASN A 287 -17.51 -12.55 9.14
C ASN A 287 -17.26 -12.28 7.65
N THR A 288 -16.66 -11.13 7.31
CA THR A 288 -16.35 -10.77 5.93
C THR A 288 -15.29 -11.71 5.35
N ILE A 289 -14.19 -11.89 6.06
CA ILE A 289 -13.09 -12.76 5.62
C ILE A 289 -13.58 -14.19 5.43
N THR A 290 -14.39 -14.72 6.37
CA THR A 290 -14.97 -16.08 6.25
C THR A 290 -15.80 -16.22 4.99
N LYS A 291 -16.68 -15.28 4.67
CA LYS A 291 -17.49 -15.31 3.44
C LYS A 291 -16.62 -15.29 2.18
N LEU A 292 -15.57 -14.45 2.15
CA LEU A 292 -14.66 -14.40 1.00
C LEU A 292 -13.93 -15.73 0.80
N PHE A 293 -13.53 -16.38 1.89
CA PHE A 293 -12.93 -17.71 1.83
C PHE A 293 -13.91 -18.78 1.35
N ASP A 294 -15.17 -18.74 1.78
CA ASP A 294 -16.19 -19.67 1.33
C ASP A 294 -16.43 -19.55 -0.18
N ASN A 295 -16.39 -18.33 -0.72
CA ASN A 295 -16.43 -18.09 -2.17
C ASN A 295 -15.22 -18.72 -2.88
N VAL A 296 -14.00 -18.51 -2.36
CA VAL A 296 -12.78 -19.15 -2.92
C VAL A 296 -12.93 -20.66 -2.94
N LYS A 297 -13.41 -21.27 -1.83
CA LYS A 297 -13.64 -22.73 -1.77
C LYS A 297 -14.65 -23.23 -2.81
N ALA A 298 -15.71 -22.49 -3.04
CA ALA A 298 -16.72 -22.85 -4.01
C ALA A 298 -16.20 -22.84 -5.45
N GLU A 299 -15.29 -21.93 -5.78
CA GLU A 299 -14.81 -21.70 -7.14
C GLU A 299 -13.48 -22.41 -7.47
N ILE A 300 -12.68 -22.75 -6.45
CA ILE A 300 -11.27 -23.15 -6.65
C ILE A 300 -11.09 -24.37 -7.55
N LEU A 301 -11.95 -25.38 -7.41
CA LEU A 301 -11.87 -26.59 -8.23
C LEU A 301 -12.19 -26.30 -9.69
N GLU A 302 -13.20 -25.49 -9.96
CA GLU A 302 -13.57 -25.08 -11.31
C GLU A 302 -12.45 -24.25 -11.95
N ALA A 303 -11.85 -23.32 -11.21
CA ALA A 303 -10.75 -22.52 -11.69
C ALA A 303 -9.51 -23.37 -12.03
N TYR A 304 -9.17 -24.36 -11.19
CA TYR A 304 -8.11 -25.32 -11.49
C TYR A 304 -8.44 -26.20 -12.71
N GLN A 305 -9.67 -26.70 -12.81
CA GLN A 305 -10.10 -27.50 -13.96
C GLN A 305 -10.04 -26.68 -15.26
N THR A 306 -10.49 -25.45 -15.22
CA THR A 306 -10.42 -24.52 -16.35
C THR A 306 -8.97 -24.32 -16.80
N LYS A 307 -8.06 -24.09 -15.86
CA LYS A 307 -6.63 -23.93 -16.15
C LYS A 307 -6.02 -25.23 -16.72
N LEU A 308 -6.34 -26.40 -16.15
CA LEU A 308 -5.88 -27.69 -16.63
C LEU A 308 -6.29 -27.95 -18.09
N ASN A 309 -7.49 -27.53 -18.47
CA ASN A 309 -7.99 -27.68 -19.86
C ASN A 309 -7.18 -26.83 -20.87
N THR A 310 -6.41 -25.84 -20.42
CA THR A 310 -5.52 -25.05 -21.30
C THR A 310 -4.09 -25.57 -21.38
N ILE A 311 -3.74 -26.62 -20.62
CA ILE A 311 -2.39 -27.17 -20.55
C ILE A 311 -2.25 -28.30 -21.55
N ASP A 312 -1.20 -28.26 -22.38
CA ASP A 312 -0.98 -29.23 -23.43
C ASP A 312 -0.10 -30.40 -23.01
N ASN A 313 0.72 -30.28 -21.98
CA ASN A 313 1.61 -31.34 -21.54
C ASN A 313 1.32 -31.82 -20.11
N LEU A 314 1.52 -33.13 -19.89
CA LEU A 314 1.24 -33.78 -18.60
C LEU A 314 2.13 -33.26 -17.45
N VAL A 315 3.39 -32.93 -17.73
CA VAL A 315 4.33 -32.49 -16.69
C VAL A 315 3.88 -31.17 -16.10
N GLU A 316 3.43 -30.23 -16.94
CA GLU A 316 2.88 -28.95 -16.51
C GLU A 316 1.57 -29.13 -15.74
N ALA A 317 0.70 -30.02 -16.19
CA ALA A 317 -0.54 -30.37 -15.50
C ALA A 317 -0.26 -30.95 -14.10
N ILE A 318 0.68 -31.90 -13.97
CA ILE A 318 1.11 -32.46 -12.69
C ILE A 318 1.73 -31.38 -11.80
N HIS A 319 2.57 -30.50 -12.37
CA HIS A 319 3.17 -29.41 -11.62
C HIS A 319 2.09 -28.49 -11.04
N LEU A 320 1.08 -28.12 -11.84
CA LEU A 320 0.00 -27.26 -11.38
C LEU A 320 -0.75 -27.86 -10.18
N ILE A 321 -1.08 -29.16 -10.22
CA ILE A 321 -1.83 -29.82 -9.15
C ILE A 321 -0.96 -30.24 -7.96
N SER A 322 0.36 -30.29 -8.12
CA SER A 322 1.28 -30.73 -7.04
C SER A 322 1.23 -29.85 -5.80
N PHE A 323 0.64 -28.67 -5.91
CA PHE A 323 0.42 -27.74 -4.82
C PHE A 323 -0.93 -27.93 -4.12
N LEU A 324 -1.80 -28.82 -4.62
CA LEU A 324 -3.12 -29.09 -4.05
C LEU A 324 -3.09 -30.25 -3.03
N ASP A 325 -3.98 -30.18 -2.05
CA ASP A 325 -4.29 -31.31 -1.18
C ASP A 325 -4.91 -32.47 -1.98
N SER A 326 -4.67 -33.70 -1.50
CA SER A 326 -5.19 -34.92 -2.15
C SER A 326 -6.72 -34.94 -2.35
N ASN A 327 -7.44 -34.37 -1.37
CA ASN A 327 -8.90 -34.28 -1.44
C ASN A 327 -9.41 -33.32 -2.54
N LEU A 328 -8.55 -32.43 -3.01
CA LEU A 328 -8.87 -31.47 -4.07
C LEU A 328 -8.43 -32.00 -5.43
N TYR A 329 -7.17 -32.44 -5.58
CA TYR A 329 -6.69 -32.85 -6.89
C TYR A 329 -7.31 -34.19 -7.38
N SER A 330 -7.76 -35.06 -6.48
CA SER A 330 -8.51 -36.30 -6.87
C SER A 330 -9.81 -36.02 -7.62
N LYS A 331 -10.33 -34.77 -7.51
CA LYS A 331 -11.54 -34.33 -8.21
C LYS A 331 -11.26 -33.69 -9.56
N LEU A 332 -10.00 -33.53 -9.93
CA LEU A 332 -9.56 -32.89 -11.17
C LEU A 332 -9.15 -33.91 -12.22
N LYS A 333 -9.31 -33.52 -13.48
CA LYS A 333 -8.92 -34.34 -14.64
C LYS A 333 -8.10 -33.50 -15.62
N TRP A 334 -7.10 -34.13 -16.22
CA TRP A 334 -6.41 -33.55 -17.35
C TRP A 334 -6.64 -34.44 -18.57
N ARG A 335 -7.42 -33.95 -19.55
CA ARG A 335 -7.97 -34.78 -20.62
C ARG A 335 -8.74 -35.99 -20.02
N ASP A 336 -8.37 -37.22 -20.35
CA ASP A 336 -8.97 -38.45 -19.81
C ASP A 336 -8.22 -39.04 -18.60
N ILE A 337 -7.23 -38.30 -18.06
CA ILE A 337 -6.39 -38.75 -16.97
C ILE A 337 -6.95 -38.22 -15.64
N GLU A 338 -7.34 -39.14 -14.75
CA GLU A 338 -7.72 -38.86 -13.36
C GLU A 338 -6.47 -38.90 -12.48
N PHE A 339 -6.23 -37.83 -11.72
CA PHE A 339 -5.02 -37.72 -10.89
C PHE A 339 -5.04 -38.63 -9.65
N GLU A 340 -6.17 -39.22 -9.29
CA GLU A 340 -6.32 -40.11 -8.15
C GLU A 340 -5.42 -41.38 -8.24
N LYS A 341 -5.05 -41.80 -9.46
CA LYS A 341 -4.29 -43.02 -9.72
C LYS A 341 -2.76 -42.86 -9.75
N TYR A 342 -2.26 -41.61 -9.60
CA TYR A 342 -0.82 -41.31 -9.76
C TYR A 342 -0.06 -41.09 -8.46
N TYR A 343 -0.52 -41.68 -7.36
CA TYR A 343 0.22 -41.72 -6.12
C TYR A 343 1.46 -42.60 -6.25
N GLY A 344 2.62 -42.03 -6.44
CA GLY A 344 3.90 -42.76 -6.47
C GLY A 344 5.08 -42.00 -7.06
N VAL A 345 4.85 -40.87 -7.71
CA VAL A 345 5.97 -40.04 -8.19
C VAL A 345 6.29 -38.99 -7.13
N TYR A 346 7.07 -39.38 -6.13
CA TYR A 346 7.74 -38.45 -5.27
C TYR A 346 8.72 -37.65 -6.13
N PHE A 347 8.40 -36.41 -6.43
CA PHE A 347 9.42 -35.47 -6.86
C PHE A 347 10.31 -35.21 -5.65
N GLY A 348 11.47 -35.89 -5.62
CA GLY A 348 12.48 -35.69 -4.61
C GLY A 348 12.87 -34.21 -4.56
N HIS A 349 12.67 -33.59 -3.40
CA HIS A 349 13.27 -32.32 -3.09
C HIS A 349 14.78 -32.51 -3.09
N THR A 350 15.46 -32.02 -4.11
CA THR A 350 16.88 -31.70 -3.99
C THR A 350 16.97 -30.43 -3.17
N SER A 351 17.60 -30.56 -2.02
CA SER A 351 17.97 -29.55 -1.03
C SER A 351 18.68 -28.33 -1.67
#